data_29c90c23acc35cc3e7d739e611378362
#
_entry.id   29c90c23acc35cc3e7d739e611378362
#
_cell.length_a   1.000
_cell.length_b   1.000
_cell.length_c   1.000
_cell.angle_alpha   90.00
_cell.angle_beta   90.00
_cell.angle_gamma   90.00
#
_symmetry.space_group_name_H-M   'P 1'
#
loop_
_entity.id
_entity.type
_entity.pdbx_description
1 polymer ?
#
loop_
_entity_poly.entity_id
_entity_poly.type
_entity_poly.pdbx_seq_one_letter_code
_entity_poly.pdbx_strand_id
1 'polypeptide(L)'
;MVRVVVGFLWILAGGLSWTASANERLVLSYEVWKGGFHALDLKANLARGNGDYLISFAATTRGIIGWIYPYLLEGEAGGKLADGGPRPDRFATLSRSRSDEKRRAISYLGDGTLVTWNDPPRSVENDEESVPTSMRRNTLDPASAILSVVDAVTRAGKCDGDYPVYDGRRRFDLSISLIGPDSLAPSRYSSYSGPATLCRVAVNKLAGFRNRGGEGGLPAIINVWLASVVDSEPMVPVRLEGEAALGNMIIHLVGAKQEPESRGVSPEGAPLGRSAAR
;
A
#
# COMPACT_ATOMS: atom_id res chain seq x y z
N MET A 1 24.60 31.81 -73.51
CA MET A 1 24.41 30.44 -73.05
C MET A 1 24.59 30.40 -71.55
N VAL A 2 23.51 30.46 -70.77
CA VAL A 2 23.49 30.43 -69.34
C VAL A 2 22.87 29.08 -68.89
N ARG A 3 23.66 28.25 -68.19
CA ARG A 3 23.19 26.96 -67.64
C ARG A 3 22.71 27.23 -66.20
N VAL A 4 21.42 27.03 -65.98
CA VAL A 4 20.77 27.05 -64.64
C VAL A 4 20.91 25.64 -64.07
N VAL A 5 21.61 25.57 -62.91
CA VAL A 5 21.71 24.33 -62.09
C VAL A 5 20.65 24.45 -61.00
N VAL A 6 19.62 23.62 -61.11
CA VAL A 6 18.58 23.47 -60.09
C VAL A 6 19.07 22.49 -59.01
N GLY A 7 19.44 22.96 -57.84
CA GLY A 7 19.77 22.13 -56.71
C GLY A 7 18.49 21.64 -55.99
N PHE A 8 18.32 20.33 -55.93
CA PHE A 8 17.25 19.65 -55.19
C PHE A 8 17.68 19.54 -53.72
N LEU A 9 17.06 20.34 -52.84
CA LEU A 9 17.25 20.25 -51.39
C LEU A 9 16.32 19.15 -50.84
N TRP A 10 16.90 18.00 -50.44
CA TRP A 10 16.20 16.97 -49.71
C TRP A 10 16.11 17.38 -48.21
N ILE A 11 14.93 17.78 -47.75
CA ILE A 11 14.65 17.95 -46.32
C ILE A 11 14.38 16.57 -45.74
N LEU A 12 15.37 16.01 -45.03
CA LEU A 12 15.20 14.85 -44.18
C LEU A 12 14.37 15.30 -42.94
N ALA A 13 13.06 15.09 -43.02
CA ALA A 13 12.18 15.16 -41.89
C ALA A 13 12.47 13.96 -40.96
N GLY A 14 13.45 14.12 -40.07
CA GLY A 14 13.70 13.20 -38.98
C GLY A 14 12.50 13.22 -38.03
N GLY A 15 11.58 12.30 -38.17
CA GLY A 15 10.53 12.08 -37.20
C GLY A 15 11.15 11.67 -35.85
N LEU A 16 11.23 12.62 -34.92
CA LEU A 16 11.42 12.28 -33.50
C LEU A 16 10.19 11.48 -33.08
N SER A 17 10.32 10.16 -33.08
CA SER A 17 9.37 9.28 -32.39
C SER A 17 9.51 9.56 -30.88
N TRP A 18 8.64 10.36 -30.35
CA TRP A 18 8.47 10.45 -28.90
C TRP A 18 7.89 9.11 -28.47
N THR A 19 8.72 8.24 -28.00
CA THR A 19 8.29 7.09 -27.22
C THR A 19 7.70 7.64 -25.93
N ALA A 20 6.37 7.72 -25.87
CA ALA A 20 5.68 7.93 -24.60
C ALA A 20 6.11 6.77 -23.70
N SER A 21 6.91 7.07 -22.67
CA SER A 21 7.23 6.10 -21.62
C SER A 21 5.90 5.67 -21.03
N ALA A 22 5.47 4.46 -21.30
CA ALA A 22 4.34 3.88 -20.61
C ALA A 22 4.71 3.87 -19.13
N ASN A 23 3.91 4.51 -18.27
CA ASN A 23 4.05 4.37 -16.84
C ASN A 23 3.95 2.88 -16.52
N GLU A 24 4.97 2.33 -15.89
CA GLU A 24 4.99 0.93 -15.47
C GLU A 24 4.46 0.84 -14.04
N ARG A 25 3.73 -0.23 -13.75
CA ARG A 25 3.26 -0.54 -12.41
C ARG A 25 3.90 -1.83 -11.92
N LEU A 26 4.35 -1.82 -10.69
CA LEU A 26 4.83 -3.00 -10.00
C LEU A 26 3.63 -3.76 -9.42
N VAL A 27 3.46 -5.01 -9.84
CA VAL A 27 2.38 -5.91 -9.38
C VAL A 27 3.00 -6.97 -8.48
N LEU A 28 2.52 -7.02 -7.23
CA LEU A 28 2.99 -7.94 -6.19
C LEU A 28 1.84 -8.86 -5.77
N SER A 29 2.15 -10.13 -5.61
CA SER A 29 1.20 -11.13 -5.10
C SER A 29 1.78 -11.78 -3.85
N TYR A 30 0.95 -11.91 -2.81
CA TYR A 30 1.34 -12.48 -1.53
C TYR A 30 0.34 -13.54 -1.08
N GLU A 31 0.85 -14.52 -0.33
CA GLU A 31 0.04 -15.44 0.46
C GLU A 31 0.24 -15.15 1.95
N VAL A 32 -0.85 -15.10 2.68
CA VAL A 32 -0.86 -14.90 4.13
C VAL A 32 -1.20 -16.23 4.79
N TRP A 33 -0.29 -16.70 5.62
CA TRP A 33 -0.41 -17.94 6.38
C TRP A 33 -0.60 -17.61 7.86
N LYS A 34 -1.54 -18.27 8.53
CA LYS A 34 -1.82 -18.10 9.95
C LYS A 34 -2.00 -19.47 10.62
N GLY A 35 -1.18 -19.75 11.63
CA GLY A 35 -1.22 -21.04 12.32
C GLY A 35 -1.01 -22.23 11.39
N GLY A 36 -0.24 -22.08 10.29
CA GLY A 36 0.00 -23.10 9.29
C GLY A 36 -1.07 -23.23 8.20
N PHE A 37 -2.13 -22.43 8.23
CA PHE A 37 -3.19 -22.45 7.21
C PHE A 37 -3.04 -21.25 6.25
N HIS A 38 -3.23 -21.51 4.96
CA HIS A 38 -3.34 -20.44 3.97
C HIS A 38 -4.64 -19.66 4.20
N ALA A 39 -4.52 -18.43 4.72
CA ALA A 39 -5.64 -17.65 5.19
C ALA A 39 -6.16 -16.67 4.14
N LEU A 40 -5.24 -15.95 3.46
CA LEU A 40 -5.57 -14.89 2.51
C LEU A 40 -4.62 -14.92 1.31
N ASP A 41 -5.12 -14.51 0.14
CA ASP A 41 -4.32 -13.96 -0.94
C ASP A 41 -4.38 -12.43 -0.87
N LEU A 42 -3.24 -11.79 -1.08
CA LEU A 42 -3.12 -10.34 -1.19
C LEU A 42 -2.44 -9.99 -2.50
N LYS A 43 -3.04 -9.06 -3.26
CA LYS A 43 -2.41 -8.42 -4.42
C LYS A 43 -2.21 -6.95 -4.11
N ALA A 44 -1.07 -6.40 -4.51
CA ALA A 44 -0.79 -4.98 -4.42
C ALA A 44 -0.19 -4.50 -5.74
N ASN A 45 -0.60 -3.31 -6.19
CA ASN A 45 -0.05 -2.66 -7.36
C ASN A 45 0.47 -1.31 -6.92
N LEU A 46 1.70 -0.98 -7.32
CA LEU A 46 2.32 0.32 -7.12
C LEU A 46 2.63 0.94 -8.47
N ALA A 47 1.98 2.05 -8.78
CA ALA A 47 2.33 2.92 -9.91
C ALA A 47 3.02 4.17 -9.37
N ARG A 48 4.10 4.59 -10.04
CA ARG A 48 4.84 5.81 -9.72
C ARG A 48 5.19 6.55 -11.00
N GLY A 49 5.00 7.86 -11.00
CA GLY A 49 5.34 8.70 -12.14
C GLY A 49 5.05 10.17 -11.84
N ASN A 50 5.84 11.05 -12.46
CA ASN A 50 5.66 12.51 -12.36
C ASN A 50 5.61 13.08 -10.93
N GLY A 51 6.28 12.41 -9.97
CA GLY A 51 6.24 12.80 -8.56
C GLY A 51 4.98 12.36 -7.82
N ASP A 52 4.13 11.53 -8.42
CA ASP A 52 2.93 10.97 -7.82
C ASP A 52 3.11 9.46 -7.54
N TYR A 53 2.30 8.92 -6.63
CA TYR A 53 2.15 7.50 -6.43
C TYR A 53 0.68 7.09 -6.35
N LEU A 54 0.41 5.88 -6.76
CA LEU A 54 -0.88 5.21 -6.60
C LEU A 54 -0.63 3.77 -6.18
N ILE A 55 -1.19 3.38 -5.04
CA ILE A 55 -1.18 2.00 -4.55
C ILE A 55 -2.62 1.50 -4.57
N SER A 56 -2.86 0.37 -5.22
CA SER A 56 -4.11 -0.37 -5.07
C SER A 56 -3.84 -1.76 -4.51
N PHE A 57 -4.73 -2.27 -3.68
CA PHE A 57 -4.57 -3.58 -3.08
C PHE A 57 -5.89 -4.30 -2.92
N ALA A 58 -5.84 -5.63 -2.97
CA ALA A 58 -6.99 -6.49 -2.72
C ALA A 58 -6.54 -7.72 -1.91
N ALA A 59 -7.28 -8.04 -0.85
CA ALA A 59 -7.07 -9.23 -0.03
C ALA A 59 -8.35 -10.06 0.05
N THR A 60 -8.24 -11.37 -0.16
CA THR A 60 -9.38 -12.29 -0.16
C THR A 60 -9.04 -13.53 0.65
N THR A 61 -9.94 -13.94 1.54
CA THR A 61 -9.78 -15.20 2.31
C THR A 61 -9.82 -16.41 1.40
N ARG A 62 -9.03 -17.44 1.76
CA ARG A 62 -8.83 -18.67 0.99
C ARG A 62 -9.13 -19.93 1.77
N GLY A 63 -9.22 -21.04 1.02
CA GLY A 63 -9.38 -22.38 1.55
C GLY A 63 -10.58 -22.51 2.48
N ILE A 64 -10.45 -23.33 3.52
CA ILE A 64 -11.49 -23.58 4.51
C ILE A 64 -11.86 -22.30 5.29
N ILE A 65 -10.90 -21.40 5.49
CA ILE A 65 -11.13 -20.10 6.15
C ILE A 65 -12.07 -19.26 5.30
N GLY A 66 -11.85 -19.20 3.98
CA GLY A 66 -12.72 -18.44 3.06
C GLY A 66 -14.12 -19.02 2.95
N TRP A 67 -14.27 -20.35 3.14
CA TRP A 67 -15.58 -20.97 3.16
C TRP A 67 -16.36 -20.61 4.43
N ILE A 68 -15.70 -20.59 5.61
CA ILE A 68 -16.33 -20.26 6.90
C ILE A 68 -16.51 -18.76 7.06
N TYR A 69 -15.48 -17.98 6.74
CA TYR A 69 -15.40 -16.53 6.91
C TYR A 69 -15.00 -15.85 5.58
N PRO A 70 -15.93 -15.80 4.58
CA PRO A 70 -15.63 -15.08 3.34
C PRO A 70 -15.40 -13.61 3.63
N TYR A 71 -14.24 -13.11 3.23
CA TYR A 71 -13.84 -11.73 3.43
C TYR A 71 -13.07 -11.21 2.23
N LEU A 72 -13.45 -10.03 1.78
CA LEU A 72 -12.76 -9.25 0.75
C LEU A 72 -12.41 -7.90 1.35
N LEU A 73 -11.18 -7.47 1.15
CA LEU A 73 -10.72 -6.11 1.40
C LEU A 73 -10.11 -5.59 0.11
N GLU A 74 -10.61 -4.46 -0.37
CA GLU A 74 -10.02 -3.70 -1.47
C GLU A 74 -9.66 -2.31 -0.95
N GLY A 75 -8.62 -1.70 -1.52
CA GLY A 75 -8.25 -0.35 -1.13
C GLY A 75 -7.33 0.32 -2.13
N GLU A 76 -7.27 1.63 -1.99
CA GLU A 76 -6.44 2.52 -2.78
C GLU A 76 -5.87 3.63 -1.90
N ALA A 77 -4.60 3.96 -2.14
CA ALA A 77 -3.92 5.12 -1.56
C ALA A 77 -3.21 5.89 -2.67
N GLY A 78 -3.29 7.19 -2.66
CA GLY A 78 -2.60 8.02 -3.64
C GLY A 78 -2.16 9.35 -3.06
N GLY A 79 -1.12 9.90 -3.65
CA GLY A 79 -0.54 11.17 -3.23
C GLY A 79 0.75 11.48 -3.98
N LYS A 80 1.56 12.33 -3.38
CA LYS A 80 2.81 12.82 -3.96
C LYS A 80 4.02 12.18 -3.31
N LEU A 81 5.06 11.92 -4.11
CA LEU A 81 6.39 11.57 -3.64
C LEU A 81 7.19 12.85 -3.45
N ALA A 82 7.57 13.14 -2.21
CA ALA A 82 8.41 14.29 -1.86
C ALA A 82 9.76 13.81 -1.30
N ASP A 83 10.73 14.71 -1.14
CA ASP A 83 12.07 14.38 -0.61
C ASP A 83 12.02 13.75 0.79
N GLY A 84 10.99 14.09 1.58
CA GLY A 84 10.75 13.52 2.92
C GLY A 84 9.91 12.24 2.93
N GLY A 85 9.59 11.67 1.77
CA GLY A 85 8.74 10.50 1.62
C GLY A 85 7.33 10.79 1.11
N PRO A 86 6.47 9.78 1.06
CA PRO A 86 5.10 9.89 0.58
C PRO A 86 4.26 10.90 1.37
N ARG A 87 3.54 11.75 0.64
CA ARG A 87 2.52 12.67 1.17
C ARG A 87 1.17 12.24 0.62
N PRO A 88 0.33 11.57 1.41
CA PRO A 88 -0.96 11.10 0.92
C PRO A 88 -1.93 12.25 0.67
N ASP A 89 -2.72 12.12 -0.41
CA ASP A 89 -3.86 12.97 -0.73
C ASP A 89 -5.17 12.27 -0.39
N ARG A 90 -5.22 10.95 -0.62
CA ARG A 90 -6.41 10.13 -0.41
C ARG A 90 -6.07 8.68 -0.02
N PHE A 91 -6.97 8.10 0.74
CA PHE A 91 -7.00 6.68 1.05
C PHE A 91 -8.45 6.22 1.09
N ALA A 92 -8.75 5.07 0.48
CA ALA A 92 -10.08 4.49 0.51
C ALA A 92 -10.02 2.98 0.66
N THR A 93 -10.99 2.40 1.35
CA THR A 93 -11.15 0.95 1.48
C THR A 93 -12.59 0.52 1.38
N LEU A 94 -12.80 -0.62 0.75
CA LEU A 94 -14.03 -1.40 0.77
C LEU A 94 -13.74 -2.74 1.45
N SER A 95 -14.44 -3.05 2.51
CA SER A 95 -14.39 -4.38 3.12
C SER A 95 -15.76 -5.04 3.05
N ARG A 96 -15.81 -6.28 2.59
CA ARG A 96 -17.03 -7.07 2.48
C ARG A 96 -16.85 -8.40 3.21
N SER A 97 -17.80 -8.74 4.05
CA SER A 97 -17.93 -10.04 4.68
C SER A 97 -19.29 -10.65 4.31
N ARG A 98 -19.64 -11.81 4.86
CA ARG A 98 -20.93 -12.47 4.58
C ARG A 98 -22.14 -11.59 4.88
N SER A 99 -22.07 -10.77 5.94
CA SER A 99 -23.20 -9.98 6.47
C SER A 99 -22.97 -8.47 6.43
N ASP A 100 -21.77 -8.02 6.07
CA ASP A 100 -21.36 -6.63 6.27
C ASP A 100 -20.56 -6.13 5.06
N GLU A 101 -20.90 -4.95 4.57
CA GLU A 101 -20.07 -4.16 3.67
C GLU A 101 -19.73 -2.83 4.34
N LYS A 102 -18.48 -2.46 4.35
CA LYS A 102 -18.01 -1.22 4.95
C LYS A 102 -17.08 -0.50 3.99
N ARG A 103 -17.37 0.78 3.78
CA ARG A 103 -16.53 1.69 2.99
C ARG A 103 -15.95 2.75 3.91
N ARG A 104 -14.70 3.09 3.69
CA ARG A 104 -14.01 4.17 4.40
C ARG A 104 -13.20 4.97 3.43
N ALA A 105 -13.17 6.28 3.64
CA ALA A 105 -12.30 7.17 2.90
C ALA A 105 -11.65 8.19 3.83
N ILE A 106 -10.43 8.57 3.50
CA ILE A 106 -9.67 9.65 4.11
C ILE A 106 -9.24 10.58 2.98
N SER A 107 -9.52 11.87 3.14
CA SER A 107 -8.96 12.94 2.31
C SER A 107 -8.02 13.76 3.18
N TYR A 108 -6.79 13.95 2.72
CA TYR A 108 -5.77 14.72 3.43
C TYR A 108 -5.78 16.16 2.97
N LEU A 109 -5.76 17.09 3.93
CA LEU A 109 -5.67 18.51 3.64
C LEU A 109 -4.22 18.98 3.84
N GLY A 110 -3.80 19.97 3.10
CA GLY A 110 -2.41 20.44 3.08
C GLY A 110 -1.85 20.96 4.40
N ASP A 111 -2.71 21.20 5.40
CA ASP A 111 -2.35 21.66 6.75
C ASP A 111 -2.15 20.53 7.76
N GLY A 112 -2.11 19.28 7.30
CA GLY A 112 -1.99 18.07 8.14
C GLY A 112 -3.30 17.63 8.79
N THR A 113 -4.43 18.29 8.50
CA THR A 113 -5.76 17.81 8.87
C THR A 113 -6.25 16.79 7.85
N LEU A 114 -7.27 16.02 8.22
CA LEU A 114 -7.90 15.07 7.34
C LEU A 114 -9.41 15.02 7.56
N VAL A 115 -10.13 14.67 6.49
CA VAL A 115 -11.57 14.42 6.50
C VAL A 115 -11.80 12.93 6.32
N THR A 116 -12.68 12.35 7.12
CA THR A 116 -13.04 10.93 7.04
C THR A 116 -14.49 10.75 6.66
N TRP A 117 -14.74 9.75 5.83
CA TRP A 117 -16.07 9.30 5.46
C TRP A 117 -16.20 7.80 5.71
N ASN A 118 -17.35 7.36 6.24
CA ASN A 118 -17.64 5.96 6.53
C ASN A 118 -19.07 5.62 6.08
N ASP A 119 -19.21 4.45 5.47
CA ASP A 119 -20.50 3.85 5.12
C ASP A 119 -20.50 2.38 5.54
N PRO A 120 -21.43 1.94 6.40
CA PRO A 120 -22.40 2.77 7.12
C PRO A 120 -21.73 3.80 8.06
N PRO A 121 -22.40 4.92 8.34
CA PRO A 121 -21.92 5.90 9.33
C PRO A 121 -21.65 5.24 10.67
N ARG A 122 -20.67 5.77 11.42
CA ARG A 122 -20.42 5.28 12.78
C ARG A 122 -21.60 5.59 13.68
N SER A 123 -22.07 4.58 14.42
CA SER A 123 -23.10 4.82 15.44
C SER A 123 -22.51 5.53 16.65
N VAL A 124 -23.29 6.45 17.24
CA VAL A 124 -22.92 7.23 18.43
C VAL A 124 -22.65 6.33 19.64
N GLU A 125 -23.29 5.16 19.72
CA GLU A 125 -23.07 4.16 20.78
C GLU A 125 -21.65 3.56 20.82
N ASN A 126 -20.86 3.71 19.75
CA ASN A 126 -19.49 3.24 19.69
C ASN A 126 -18.46 4.39 19.78
N ASP A 127 -18.85 5.56 20.26
CA ASP A 127 -18.00 6.76 20.27
C ASP A 127 -16.86 6.68 21.29
N GLU A 128 -17.00 5.85 22.34
CA GLU A 128 -15.90 5.58 23.29
C GLU A 128 -14.66 4.95 22.64
N GLU A 129 -14.82 4.30 21.48
CA GLU A 129 -13.73 3.75 20.67
C GLU A 129 -13.27 4.71 19.55
N SER A 130 -13.79 5.94 19.51
CA SER A 130 -13.44 6.88 18.45
C SER A 130 -12.04 7.44 18.66
N VAL A 131 -11.29 7.60 17.55
CA VAL A 131 -10.00 8.29 17.60
C VAL A 131 -10.26 9.79 17.69
N PRO A 132 -9.77 10.50 18.72
CA PRO A 132 -9.90 11.95 18.81
C PRO A 132 -9.35 12.67 17.57
N THR A 133 -9.95 13.76 17.17
CA THR A 133 -9.52 14.52 15.97
C THR A 133 -8.07 15.02 16.08
N SER A 134 -7.64 15.39 17.29
CA SER A 134 -6.25 15.78 17.56
C SER A 134 -5.23 14.68 17.27
N MET A 135 -5.60 13.42 17.46
CA MET A 135 -4.72 12.26 17.20
C MET A 135 -4.70 11.82 15.73
N ARG A 136 -5.60 12.37 14.88
CA ARG A 136 -5.65 12.02 13.44
C ARG A 136 -4.72 12.90 12.60
N ARG A 137 -4.30 14.07 13.12
CA ARG A 137 -3.46 15.02 12.38
C ARG A 137 -2.07 14.46 12.10
N ASN A 138 -1.51 14.82 10.95
CA ASN A 138 -0.16 14.44 10.52
C ASN A 138 0.08 12.92 10.54
N THR A 139 -0.95 12.13 10.23
CA THR A 139 -0.87 10.67 10.10
C THR A 139 -0.79 10.24 8.64
N LEU A 140 -0.24 9.08 8.40
CA LEU A 140 -0.30 8.37 7.13
C LEU A 140 -1.43 7.34 7.16
N ASP A 141 -1.94 6.96 6.00
CA ASP A 141 -2.67 5.71 5.85
C ASP A 141 -1.71 4.51 5.84
N PRO A 142 -2.19 3.27 6.06
CA PRO A 142 -1.34 2.10 6.14
C PRO A 142 -0.51 1.83 4.88
N ALA A 143 -1.05 2.09 3.68
CA ALA A 143 -0.34 1.84 2.42
C ALA A 143 0.76 2.87 2.19
N SER A 144 0.49 4.14 2.48
CA SER A 144 1.49 5.22 2.44
C SER A 144 2.59 5.04 3.48
N ALA A 145 2.26 4.51 4.67
CA ALA A 145 3.26 4.18 5.68
C ALA A 145 4.20 3.05 5.22
N ILE A 146 3.67 2.00 4.60
CA ILE A 146 4.49 0.93 3.99
C ILE A 146 5.38 1.51 2.89
N LEU A 147 4.83 2.36 2.02
CA LEU A 147 5.62 3.00 0.97
C LEU A 147 6.74 3.88 1.54
N SER A 148 6.50 4.58 2.67
CA SER A 148 7.53 5.38 3.35
C SER A 148 8.71 4.53 3.80
N VAL A 149 8.46 3.35 4.35
CA VAL A 149 9.49 2.39 4.78
C VAL A 149 10.26 1.86 3.57
N VAL A 150 9.54 1.40 2.55
CA VAL A 150 10.12 0.90 1.29
C VAL A 150 11.03 1.94 0.65
N ASP A 151 10.58 3.18 0.57
CA ASP A 151 11.31 4.29 -0.01
C ASP A 151 12.56 4.65 0.83
N ALA A 152 12.47 4.66 2.16
CA ALA A 152 13.61 4.89 3.04
C ALA A 152 14.69 3.81 2.88
N VAL A 153 14.31 2.54 2.85
CA VAL A 153 15.24 1.42 2.65
C VAL A 153 15.86 1.46 1.26
N THR A 154 15.06 1.73 0.23
CA THR A 154 15.54 1.79 -1.16
C THR A 154 16.57 2.90 -1.34
N ARG A 155 16.35 4.09 -0.74
CA ARG A 155 17.24 5.24 -0.89
C ARG A 155 18.46 5.21 0.02
N ALA A 156 18.31 4.76 1.26
CA ALA A 156 19.35 4.89 2.28
C ALA A 156 19.83 3.56 2.88
N GLY A 157 19.26 2.43 2.48
CA GLY A 157 19.56 1.12 3.07
C GLY A 157 19.15 1.01 4.54
N LYS A 158 18.32 1.93 5.05
CA LYS A 158 17.89 2.00 6.45
C LYS A 158 16.37 2.06 6.52
N CYS A 159 15.81 1.36 7.50
CA CYS A 159 14.37 1.37 7.76
C CYS A 159 13.98 2.08 9.06
N ASP A 160 14.93 2.72 9.74
CA ASP A 160 14.67 3.38 11.02
C ASP A 160 13.70 4.55 10.84
N GLY A 161 12.70 4.62 11.71
CA GLY A 161 11.74 5.71 11.72
C GLY A 161 10.46 5.41 12.48
N ASP A 162 9.74 6.49 12.81
CA ASP A 162 8.43 6.44 13.46
C ASP A 162 7.37 6.98 12.50
N TYR A 163 6.32 6.17 12.29
CA TYR A 163 5.26 6.47 11.36
C TYR A 163 3.91 6.47 12.08
N PRO A 164 3.32 7.65 12.32
CA PRO A 164 1.96 7.75 12.85
C PRO A 164 0.94 7.33 11.79
N VAL A 165 0.13 6.31 12.08
CA VAL A 165 -0.82 5.72 11.13
C VAL A 165 -2.26 5.86 11.60
N TYR A 166 -3.14 6.23 10.68
CA TYR A 166 -4.59 6.22 10.87
C TYR A 166 -5.28 5.55 9.68
N ASP A 167 -6.07 4.51 9.92
CA ASP A 167 -6.72 3.70 8.87
C ASP A 167 -8.20 4.06 8.63
N GLY A 168 -8.62 5.24 9.11
CA GLY A 168 -10.02 5.67 9.09
C GLY A 168 -10.82 5.20 10.31
N ARG A 169 -10.24 4.30 11.14
CA ARG A 169 -10.84 3.80 12.37
C ARG A 169 -9.85 3.74 13.53
N ARG A 170 -8.66 3.21 13.30
CA ARG A 170 -7.65 2.92 14.33
C ARG A 170 -6.47 3.86 14.18
N ARG A 171 -5.93 4.30 15.30
CA ARG A 171 -4.72 5.09 15.41
C ARG A 171 -3.64 4.24 16.08
N PHE A 172 -2.52 4.08 15.41
CA PHE A 172 -1.34 3.36 15.91
C PHE A 172 -0.06 3.98 15.35
N ASP A 173 1.03 3.77 16.04
CA ASP A 173 2.35 4.13 15.54
C ASP A 173 3.11 2.88 15.11
N LEU A 174 3.89 3.00 14.05
CA LEU A 174 4.87 2.02 13.63
C LEU A 174 6.25 2.58 13.97
N SER A 175 6.92 1.99 14.95
CA SER A 175 8.34 2.26 15.22
C SER A 175 9.18 1.19 14.57
N ILE A 176 10.01 1.59 13.62
CA ILE A 176 10.76 0.66 12.77
C ILE A 176 12.25 0.82 13.05
N SER A 177 12.94 -0.30 13.17
CA SER A 177 14.39 -0.35 13.36
C SER A 177 15.05 -1.33 12.42
N LEU A 178 16.23 -0.97 11.92
CA LEU A 178 17.09 -1.84 11.14
C LEU A 178 17.69 -2.92 12.07
N ILE A 179 17.52 -4.19 11.69
CA ILE A 179 18.23 -5.30 12.32
C ILE A 179 19.52 -5.58 11.59
N GLY A 180 19.51 -5.56 10.26
CA GLY A 180 20.70 -5.74 9.43
C GLY A 180 20.44 -6.58 8.17
N PRO A 181 21.51 -6.95 7.47
CA PRO A 181 21.43 -7.86 6.34
C PRO A 181 21.08 -9.27 6.82
N ASP A 182 20.26 -9.96 6.04
CA ASP A 182 19.87 -11.35 6.25
C ASP A 182 19.74 -12.05 4.89
N SER A 183 19.49 -13.36 4.89
CA SER A 183 19.30 -14.14 3.68
C SER A 183 18.18 -15.16 3.86
N LEU A 184 17.25 -15.16 2.92
CA LEU A 184 16.12 -16.09 2.90
C LEU A 184 16.50 -17.36 2.11
N ALA A 185 16.38 -18.51 2.74
CA ALA A 185 16.55 -19.79 2.07
C ALA A 185 15.42 -20.06 1.06
N PRO A 186 15.66 -20.84 -0.01
CA PRO A 186 14.64 -21.28 -0.92
C PRO A 186 13.50 -22.00 -0.19
N SER A 187 12.26 -21.68 -0.54
CA SER A 187 11.06 -22.24 0.08
C SER A 187 9.98 -22.45 -0.97
N ARG A 188 9.19 -23.52 -0.80
CA ARG A 188 8.00 -23.75 -1.64
C ARG A 188 6.89 -22.72 -1.45
N TYR A 189 6.98 -21.90 -0.40
CA TYR A 189 5.97 -20.90 -0.04
C TYR A 189 6.29 -19.50 -0.57
N SER A 190 7.50 -19.28 -1.08
CA SER A 190 7.95 -17.97 -1.52
C SER A 190 8.57 -18.03 -2.90
N SER A 191 8.28 -17.05 -3.74
CA SER A 191 8.97 -16.88 -5.03
C SER A 191 10.34 -16.22 -4.88
N TYR A 192 10.70 -15.76 -3.67
CA TYR A 192 11.97 -15.10 -3.40
C TYR A 192 12.87 -15.94 -2.49
N SER A 193 14.13 -15.98 -2.81
CA SER A 193 15.22 -16.45 -1.95
C SER A 193 16.47 -15.61 -2.23
N GLY A 194 17.32 -15.44 -1.22
CA GLY A 194 18.55 -14.65 -1.35
C GLY A 194 18.66 -13.52 -0.35
N PRO A 195 19.57 -12.56 -0.58
CA PRO A 195 19.87 -11.45 0.33
C PRO A 195 18.66 -10.54 0.55
N ALA A 196 18.45 -10.13 1.79
CA ALA A 196 17.37 -9.21 2.17
C ALA A 196 17.82 -8.30 3.31
N THR A 197 17.18 -7.15 3.46
CA THR A 197 17.33 -6.27 4.61
C THR A 197 16.25 -6.61 5.62
N LEU A 198 16.64 -7.00 6.82
CA LEU A 198 15.72 -7.29 7.92
C LEU A 198 15.46 -6.04 8.75
N CYS A 199 14.20 -5.67 8.85
CA CYS A 199 13.68 -4.60 9.69
C CYS A 199 12.71 -5.18 10.73
N ARG A 200 12.68 -4.57 11.91
CA ARG A 200 11.70 -4.87 12.96
C ARG A 200 10.71 -3.73 13.09
N VAL A 201 9.45 -4.03 13.06
CA VAL A 201 8.34 -3.09 13.21
C VAL A 201 7.66 -3.35 14.55
N ALA A 202 7.68 -2.38 15.46
CA ALA A 202 6.87 -2.37 16.67
C ALA A 202 5.57 -1.60 16.39
N VAL A 203 4.43 -2.20 16.72
CA VAL A 203 3.09 -1.61 16.53
C VAL A 203 2.56 -1.13 17.88
N ASN A 204 2.53 0.19 18.07
CA ASN A 204 1.98 0.81 19.28
C ASN A 204 0.53 1.23 19.02
N LYS A 205 -0.42 0.50 19.61
CA LYS A 205 -1.86 0.72 19.48
C LYS A 205 -2.31 1.84 20.39
N LEU A 206 -2.87 2.93 19.84
CA LEU A 206 -3.21 4.13 20.62
C LEU A 206 -4.72 4.29 20.84
N ALA A 207 -5.55 4.20 19.79
CA ALA A 207 -6.99 4.41 19.88
C ALA A 207 -7.76 3.68 18.77
N GLY A 208 -9.06 3.47 18.93
CA GLY A 208 -9.94 2.85 17.94
C GLY A 208 -9.88 1.32 17.90
N PHE A 209 -9.19 0.69 18.85
CA PHE A 209 -9.10 -0.77 18.98
C PHE A 209 -10.19 -1.25 19.95
N ARG A 210 -10.98 -2.25 19.53
CA ARG A 210 -11.95 -2.89 20.42
C ARG A 210 -11.23 -3.76 21.44
N ASN A 211 -11.59 -3.61 22.71
CA ASN A 211 -11.05 -4.42 23.81
C ASN A 211 -11.63 -5.84 23.86
N ARG A 212 -12.37 -6.27 22.85
CA ARG A 212 -12.92 -7.62 22.81
C ARG A 212 -11.83 -8.60 22.39
N GLY A 213 -11.48 -9.47 23.30
CA GLY A 213 -10.36 -10.39 23.20
C GLY A 213 -10.28 -11.10 21.86
N GLY A 214 -9.13 -10.99 21.21
CA GLY A 214 -8.77 -11.78 20.04
C GLY A 214 -9.19 -11.22 18.68
N GLU A 215 -9.91 -10.12 18.57
CA GLU A 215 -10.26 -9.55 17.26
C GLU A 215 -9.04 -9.00 16.53
N GLY A 216 -8.58 -9.76 15.52
CA GLY A 216 -7.80 -9.30 14.38
C GLY A 216 -6.64 -8.36 14.71
N GLY A 217 -6.00 -8.57 15.85
CA GLY A 217 -4.97 -7.67 16.32
C GLY A 217 -3.79 -7.72 15.37
N LEU A 218 -3.36 -6.57 14.89
CA LEU A 218 -2.02 -6.43 14.36
C LEU A 218 -1.04 -7.00 15.39
N PRO A 219 -0.07 -7.84 14.98
CA PRO A 219 1.01 -8.28 15.86
C PRO A 219 1.68 -7.06 16.52
N ALA A 220 2.10 -7.20 17.77
CA ALA A 220 2.83 -6.13 18.44
C ALA A 220 4.22 -5.92 17.81
N ILE A 221 4.83 -7.00 17.34
CA ILE A 221 6.14 -7.01 16.65
C ILE A 221 5.98 -7.74 15.33
N ILE A 222 6.52 -7.16 14.27
CA ILE A 222 6.57 -7.75 12.93
C ILE A 222 8.01 -7.65 12.43
N ASN A 223 8.59 -8.77 12.04
CA ASN A 223 9.84 -8.80 11.29
C ASN A 223 9.50 -8.72 9.79
N VAL A 224 10.21 -7.86 9.07
CA VAL A 224 9.98 -7.59 7.65
C VAL A 224 11.30 -7.72 6.91
N TRP A 225 11.35 -8.60 5.93
CA TRP A 225 12.46 -8.74 5.00
C TRP A 225 12.14 -7.97 3.72
N LEU A 226 13.00 -7.03 3.37
CA LEU A 226 12.88 -6.22 2.17
C LEU A 226 14.01 -6.59 1.19
N ALA A 227 13.63 -6.71 -0.08
CA ALA A 227 14.59 -7.02 -1.14
C ALA A 227 14.17 -6.41 -2.48
N SER A 228 15.12 -6.21 -3.39
CA SER A 228 14.84 -5.93 -4.80
C SER A 228 14.43 -7.23 -5.49
N VAL A 229 13.29 -7.23 -6.14
CA VAL A 229 12.72 -8.41 -6.83
C VAL A 229 12.54 -8.17 -8.33
N VAL A 230 12.59 -6.92 -8.74
CA VAL A 230 12.52 -6.45 -10.13
C VAL A 230 13.56 -5.35 -10.28
N ASP A 231 14.36 -5.42 -11.33
CA ASP A 231 15.38 -4.42 -11.61
C ASP A 231 14.77 -3.02 -11.77
N SER A 232 15.48 -2.02 -11.25
CA SER A 232 15.06 -0.61 -11.27
C SER A 232 13.82 -0.26 -10.45
N GLU A 233 13.20 -1.23 -9.78
CA GLU A 233 12.10 -1.02 -8.87
C GLU A 233 12.56 -0.89 -7.40
N PRO A 234 11.74 -0.29 -6.51
CA PRO A 234 12.09 -0.20 -5.09
C PRO A 234 12.19 -1.60 -4.47
N MET A 235 12.92 -1.68 -3.37
CA MET A 235 12.82 -2.85 -2.51
C MET A 235 11.37 -3.05 -2.06
N VAL A 236 10.94 -4.30 -1.97
CA VAL A 236 9.58 -4.64 -1.52
C VAL A 236 9.65 -5.63 -0.36
N PRO A 237 8.63 -5.70 0.48
CA PRO A 237 8.53 -6.78 1.46
C PRO A 237 8.46 -8.13 0.75
N VAL A 238 9.43 -9.00 0.99
CA VAL A 238 9.45 -10.38 0.43
C VAL A 238 8.99 -11.42 1.45
N ARG A 239 9.07 -11.07 2.75
CA ARG A 239 8.56 -11.87 3.85
C ARG A 239 8.19 -10.95 5.02
N LEU A 240 7.09 -11.26 5.71
CA LEU A 240 6.73 -10.65 6.99
C LEU A 240 6.39 -11.77 7.97
N GLU A 241 6.80 -11.61 9.22
CA GLU A 241 6.48 -12.54 10.31
C GLU A 241 6.09 -11.80 11.57
N GLY A 242 5.04 -12.25 12.22
CA GLY A 242 4.61 -11.69 13.50
C GLY A 242 3.76 -12.69 14.27
N GLU A 243 3.81 -12.58 15.60
CA GLU A 243 2.94 -13.35 16.48
C GLU A 243 1.56 -12.71 16.55
N ALA A 244 0.53 -13.48 16.28
CA ALA A 244 -0.86 -13.07 16.35
C ALA A 244 -1.63 -13.99 17.32
N ALA A 245 -2.80 -13.56 17.78
CA ALA A 245 -3.60 -14.22 18.82
C ALA A 245 -3.96 -15.70 18.57
N LEU A 246 -3.82 -16.19 17.33
CA LEU A 246 -4.09 -17.59 16.96
C LEU A 246 -2.88 -18.21 16.23
N GLY A 247 -1.67 -18.00 16.74
CA GLY A 247 -0.43 -18.51 16.17
C GLY A 247 0.28 -17.50 15.26
N ASN A 248 1.43 -17.92 14.73
CA ASN A 248 2.26 -17.08 13.89
C ASN A 248 1.55 -16.72 12.60
N MET A 249 1.67 -15.46 12.20
CA MET A 249 1.30 -14.96 10.90
C MET A 249 2.55 -14.82 10.05
N ILE A 250 2.54 -15.40 8.87
CA ILE A 250 3.62 -15.29 7.90
C ILE A 250 3.00 -14.83 6.59
N ILE A 251 3.63 -13.85 5.96
CA ILE A 251 3.27 -13.36 4.63
C ILE A 251 4.46 -13.63 3.71
N HIS A 252 4.22 -14.31 2.62
CA HIS A 252 5.22 -14.62 1.62
C HIS A 252 4.91 -13.92 0.30
N LEU A 253 5.92 -13.33 -0.32
CA LEU A 253 5.83 -12.92 -1.71
C LEU A 253 5.83 -14.17 -2.59
N VAL A 254 4.79 -14.33 -3.42
CA VAL A 254 4.62 -15.45 -4.35
C VAL A 254 4.69 -15.03 -5.81
N GLY A 255 4.77 -13.74 -6.09
CA GLY A 255 4.96 -13.20 -7.44
C GLY A 255 5.23 -11.72 -7.45
N ALA A 256 6.11 -11.28 -8.36
CA ALA A 256 6.39 -9.88 -8.63
C ALA A 256 6.61 -9.72 -10.14
N LYS A 257 6.02 -8.69 -10.74
CA LYS A 257 6.17 -8.37 -12.16
C LYS A 257 5.91 -6.89 -12.42
N GLN A 258 6.57 -6.37 -13.45
CA GLN A 258 6.20 -5.08 -14.04
C GLN A 258 5.16 -5.29 -15.12
N GLU A 259 4.17 -4.43 -15.15
CA GLU A 259 3.16 -4.38 -16.20
C GLU A 259 3.03 -2.95 -16.72
N PRO A 260 2.78 -2.75 -18.02
CA PRO A 260 2.39 -1.43 -18.51
C PRO A 260 1.14 -0.96 -17.77
N GLU A 261 1.10 0.32 -17.37
CA GLU A 261 -0.11 0.91 -16.81
C GLU A 261 -1.19 0.92 -17.88
N SER A 262 -2.16 0.01 -17.79
CA SER A 262 -3.31 0.05 -18.66
C SER A 262 -4.09 1.35 -18.38
N ARG A 263 -4.20 2.24 -19.36
CA ARG A 263 -5.16 3.34 -19.31
C ARG A 263 -6.56 2.71 -19.24
N GLY A 264 -7.12 2.64 -18.08
CA GLY A 264 -8.48 2.15 -18.04
C GLY A 264 -8.95 1.81 -16.65
N VAL A 265 -10.03 2.45 -16.39
CA VAL A 265 -11.03 2.26 -15.34
C VAL A 265 -10.62 2.83 -13.99
N SER A 266 -10.71 4.15 -13.91
CA SER A 266 -11.19 4.75 -12.66
C SER A 266 -12.51 4.06 -12.32
N PRO A 267 -12.68 3.53 -11.10
CA PRO A 267 -14.01 3.17 -10.65
C PRO A 267 -14.84 4.45 -10.64
N GLU A 268 -15.72 4.53 -11.63
CA GLU A 268 -16.65 5.62 -11.82
C GLU A 268 -17.52 5.71 -10.57
N GLY A 269 -17.43 6.86 -9.88
CA GLY A 269 -18.50 7.34 -9.04
C GLY A 269 -18.58 6.86 -7.61
N ALA A 270 -17.64 7.27 -6.75
CA ALA A 270 -18.07 7.70 -5.43
C ALA A 270 -18.54 9.16 -5.55
N PRO A 271 -19.83 9.48 -5.40
CA PRO A 271 -20.27 10.87 -5.45
C PRO A 271 -19.70 11.61 -4.24
N LEU A 272 -18.74 12.48 -4.48
CA LEU A 272 -18.41 13.56 -3.55
C LEU A 272 -19.69 14.37 -3.39
N GLY A 273 -20.30 14.27 -2.22
CA GLY A 273 -21.51 14.98 -1.86
C GLY A 273 -21.43 16.45 -2.25
N ARG A 274 -22.31 16.88 -3.13
CA ARG A 274 -22.56 18.28 -3.37
C ARG A 274 -22.97 18.91 -2.03
N SER A 275 -22.17 19.86 -1.59
CA SER A 275 -22.51 20.79 -0.51
C SER A 275 -23.90 21.35 -0.76
N ALA A 276 -24.86 20.96 0.08
CA ALA A 276 -26.13 21.69 0.20
C ALA A 276 -25.85 22.92 1.06
N ALA A 277 -25.59 24.02 0.39
CA ALA A 277 -25.78 25.33 0.99
C ALA A 277 -27.30 25.56 1.10
N ARG A 278 -27.82 25.63 2.34
CA ARG A 278 -28.91 26.54 2.78
C ARG A 278 -28.85 26.65 4.29
#